data_2e95bcba9e45efa32ec2071140076537
#
_entry.id   2e95bcba9e45efa32ec2071140076537
#
_cell.length_a   1.000
_cell.length_b   1.000
_cell.length_c   1.000
_cell.angle_alpha   90.00
_cell.angle_beta   90.00
_cell.angle_gamma   90.00
#
_symmetry.space_group_name_H-M   'P 1'
#
loop_
_entity.id
_entity.type
_entity.pdbx_description
1 polymer ?
#
loop_
_entity_poly.entity_id
_entity_poly.type
_entity_poly.pdbx_seq_one_letter_code
_entity_poly.pdbx_strand_id
1 'polypeptide(L)'
;MKNSPLSAFLARSLVSCLALSSALLAIPASAAPDEEAPPELSEAEFQRCLRQLQAAPAFKGISAQTFERYALSLTPDATVLPLLKRQPEFTLPPWDYIAMLVDAERLADGRAAAGRWQAELAQIASQSGVPAPVILGVWGVESNFGQNLGGRPLLRSLGTLSCFGRRQEYFRSEFAAALRIVQEGHIAADRLNGSWAGAFGHTQFMPSTFLRSAVDFDGDGRRDLMDSVPDALASTARFLKNAGW
;
A
#
# COMPACT_ATOMS: atom_id res chain seq x y z
N MET A 1 29.85 18.34 -70.76
CA MET A 1 30.54 17.79 -71.98
C MET A 1 31.04 16.41 -71.66
N LYS A 2 30.60 15.48 -72.49
CA LYS A 2 31.14 14.13 -72.82
C LYS A 2 31.03 13.05 -71.74
N ASN A 3 30.03 12.18 -71.80
CA ASN A 3 29.92 10.92 -72.58
C ASN A 3 30.77 9.77 -72.04
N SER A 4 30.05 8.82 -71.55
CA SER A 4 30.04 7.33 -71.70
C SER A 4 31.13 6.68 -72.58
N PRO A 5 31.27 5.33 -72.69
CA PRO A 5 30.40 4.23 -72.21
C PRO A 5 31.14 2.90 -71.83
N LEU A 6 30.35 1.93 -71.40
CA LEU A 6 30.35 0.46 -71.67
C LEU A 6 31.66 -0.37 -71.61
N SER A 7 31.69 -1.45 -70.88
CA SER A 7 31.60 -2.79 -71.48
C SER A 7 31.56 -3.90 -70.42
N ALA A 8 30.71 -4.86 -70.72
CA ALA A 8 30.45 -6.09 -70.00
C ALA A 8 31.64 -7.05 -69.99
N PHE A 9 31.77 -7.87 -68.93
CA PHE A 9 32.33 -9.22 -69.04
C PHE A 9 31.60 -10.17 -68.04
N LEU A 10 30.99 -11.16 -68.66
CA LEU A 10 30.43 -12.34 -68.05
C LEU A 10 31.59 -13.22 -67.54
N ALA A 11 31.49 -13.63 -66.23
CA ALA A 11 32.20 -14.84 -65.83
C ALA A 11 31.29 -15.61 -64.86
N ARG A 12 30.83 -16.75 -65.33
CA ARG A 12 30.14 -17.79 -64.53
C ARG A 12 31.13 -18.40 -63.55
N SER A 13 30.76 -18.43 -62.29
CA SER A 13 31.39 -19.35 -61.31
C SER A 13 30.31 -19.92 -60.38
N LEU A 14 30.13 -21.22 -60.52
CA LEU A 14 29.42 -22.07 -59.61
C LEU A 14 30.07 -21.99 -58.24
N VAL A 15 29.30 -21.62 -57.22
CA VAL A 15 29.71 -21.83 -55.84
C VAL A 15 28.54 -22.55 -55.12
N SER A 16 28.90 -23.69 -54.58
CA SER A 16 28.09 -24.64 -53.82
C SER A 16 27.34 -23.96 -52.67
N CYS A 17 26.06 -24.23 -52.56
CA CYS A 17 25.26 -23.99 -51.36
C CYS A 17 25.73 -24.92 -50.22
N LEU A 18 26.47 -24.36 -49.26
CA LEU A 18 26.57 -24.98 -47.94
C LEU A 18 25.38 -24.46 -47.10
N ALA A 19 24.43 -25.35 -46.89
CA ALA A 19 23.35 -25.12 -45.92
C ALA A 19 23.92 -25.16 -44.49
N LEU A 20 24.18 -24.01 -43.89
CA LEU A 20 24.35 -23.92 -42.44
C LEU A 20 23.00 -24.07 -41.79
N SER A 21 22.72 -25.25 -41.23
CA SER A 21 21.62 -25.48 -40.31
C SER A 21 21.92 -24.74 -39.02
N SER A 22 21.34 -23.55 -38.85
CA SER A 22 21.32 -22.82 -37.58
C SER A 22 20.38 -23.57 -36.61
N ALA A 23 20.94 -24.40 -35.74
CA ALA A 23 20.21 -24.91 -34.60
C ALA A 23 19.91 -23.74 -33.66
N LEU A 24 18.67 -23.22 -33.71
CA LEU A 24 18.14 -22.37 -32.64
C LEU A 24 18.10 -23.22 -31.36
N LEU A 25 19.06 -22.99 -30.46
CA LEU A 25 18.94 -23.40 -29.07
C LEU A 25 17.80 -22.60 -28.46
N ALA A 26 16.62 -23.22 -28.32
CA ALA A 26 15.53 -22.67 -27.53
C ALA A 26 16.01 -22.58 -26.09
N ILE A 27 16.28 -21.35 -25.63
CA ILE A 27 16.48 -21.06 -24.21
C ILE A 27 15.14 -21.35 -23.53
N PRO A 28 15.06 -22.27 -22.57
CA PRO A 28 13.81 -22.48 -21.85
C PRO A 28 13.44 -21.15 -21.16
N ALA A 29 12.25 -20.64 -21.48
CA ALA A 29 11.68 -19.52 -20.74
C ALA A 29 11.67 -19.93 -19.27
N SER A 30 12.41 -19.17 -18.45
CA SER A 30 12.37 -19.33 -16.99
C SER A 30 10.92 -19.17 -16.58
N ALA A 31 10.29 -20.24 -16.13
CA ALA A 31 8.94 -20.18 -15.60
C ALA A 31 8.94 -19.17 -14.45
N ALA A 32 8.03 -18.19 -14.54
CA ALA A 32 7.74 -17.33 -13.40
C ALA A 32 7.46 -18.25 -12.19
N PRO A 33 7.91 -17.88 -10.98
CA PRO A 33 7.63 -18.69 -9.80
C PRO A 33 6.13 -18.91 -9.72
N ASP A 34 5.72 -20.18 -9.62
CA ASP A 34 4.32 -20.58 -9.48
C ASP A 34 3.71 -19.76 -8.34
N GLU A 35 2.74 -18.91 -8.67
CA GLU A 35 1.98 -18.17 -7.71
C GLU A 35 1.08 -19.17 -6.97
N GLU A 36 1.52 -19.58 -5.78
CA GLU A 36 0.81 -20.54 -4.93
C GLU A 36 -0.63 -20.03 -4.75
N ALA A 37 -1.61 -20.81 -5.19
CA ALA A 37 -3.02 -20.44 -5.08
C ALA A 37 -3.36 -20.12 -3.60
N PRO A 38 -4.18 -19.09 -3.35
CA PRO A 38 -4.57 -18.75 -1.99
C PRO A 38 -5.18 -19.99 -1.31
N PRO A 39 -4.87 -20.23 -0.02
CA PRO A 39 -5.45 -21.35 0.72
C PRO A 39 -6.96 -21.21 0.79
N GLU A 40 -7.68 -22.31 0.67
CA GLU A 40 -9.12 -22.33 0.90
C GLU A 40 -9.41 -22.10 2.39
N LEU A 41 -10.14 -21.02 2.73
CA LEU A 41 -10.51 -20.69 4.10
C LEU A 41 -11.96 -21.08 4.37
N SER A 42 -12.17 -21.83 5.44
CA SER A 42 -13.50 -22.19 5.89
C SER A 42 -14.23 -20.96 6.47
N GLU A 43 -15.36 -20.59 5.86
CA GLU A 43 -16.20 -19.51 6.35
C GLU A 43 -16.75 -19.81 7.74
N ALA A 44 -17.10 -21.09 8.01
CA ALA A 44 -17.60 -21.51 9.31
C ALA A 44 -16.54 -21.35 10.42
N GLU A 45 -15.25 -21.63 10.12
CA GLU A 45 -14.17 -21.39 11.06
C GLU A 45 -13.91 -19.91 11.26
N PHE A 46 -13.97 -19.12 10.21
CA PHE A 46 -13.85 -17.68 10.28
C PHE A 46 -14.93 -17.08 11.18
N GLN A 47 -16.19 -17.42 10.95
CA GLN A 47 -17.31 -16.95 11.76
C GLN A 47 -17.21 -17.39 13.23
N ARG A 48 -16.72 -18.61 13.48
CA ARG A 48 -16.46 -19.08 14.84
C ARG A 48 -15.36 -18.24 15.52
N CYS A 49 -14.29 -17.99 14.80
CA CYS A 49 -13.19 -17.13 15.29
C CYS A 49 -13.70 -15.73 15.61
N LEU A 50 -14.43 -15.07 14.71
CA LEU A 50 -14.97 -13.72 14.96
C LEU A 50 -15.83 -13.66 16.23
N ARG A 51 -16.73 -14.64 16.43
CA ARG A 51 -17.54 -14.72 17.67
C ARG A 51 -16.68 -14.86 18.92
N GLN A 52 -15.56 -15.58 18.86
CA GLN A 52 -14.63 -15.69 19.99
C GLN A 52 -13.91 -14.36 20.25
N LEU A 53 -13.56 -13.62 19.19
CA LEU A 53 -12.90 -12.31 19.32
C LEU A 53 -13.77 -11.27 20.02
N GLN A 54 -15.09 -11.34 19.91
CA GLN A 54 -16.00 -10.41 20.58
C GLN A 54 -15.79 -10.36 22.09
N ALA A 55 -15.44 -11.48 22.71
CA ALA A 55 -15.16 -11.58 24.15
C ALA A 55 -13.69 -11.31 24.50
N ALA A 56 -12.81 -11.14 23.52
CA ALA A 56 -11.38 -10.96 23.77
C ALA A 56 -11.07 -9.55 24.33
N PRO A 57 -10.06 -9.39 25.20
CA PRO A 57 -9.72 -8.12 25.84
C PRO A 57 -9.48 -6.96 24.87
N ALA A 58 -8.92 -7.22 23.68
CA ALA A 58 -8.67 -6.21 22.65
C ALA A 58 -9.94 -5.53 22.15
N PHE A 59 -11.08 -6.23 22.19
CA PHE A 59 -12.38 -5.73 21.72
C PHE A 59 -13.23 -5.08 22.81
N LYS A 60 -12.70 -4.94 24.02
CA LYS A 60 -13.36 -4.22 25.10
C LYS A 60 -13.65 -2.77 24.67
N GLY A 61 -14.91 -2.36 24.78
CA GLY A 61 -15.38 -1.02 24.36
C GLY A 61 -15.91 -0.96 22.92
N ILE A 62 -15.83 -2.04 22.15
CA ILE A 62 -16.58 -2.18 20.90
C ILE A 62 -18.02 -2.60 21.26
N SER A 63 -19.02 -1.84 20.81
CA SER A 63 -20.44 -2.17 21.06
C SER A 63 -20.84 -3.45 20.34
N ALA A 64 -21.80 -4.18 20.90
CA ALA A 64 -22.36 -5.36 20.24
C ALA A 64 -22.90 -5.02 18.86
N GLN A 65 -23.56 -3.88 18.70
CA GLN A 65 -24.10 -3.40 17.43
C GLN A 65 -22.99 -3.17 16.38
N THR A 66 -21.90 -2.52 16.77
CA THR A 66 -20.75 -2.30 15.87
C THR A 66 -20.12 -3.62 15.44
N PHE A 67 -19.92 -4.52 16.41
CA PHE A 67 -19.32 -5.81 16.14
C PHE A 67 -20.21 -6.67 15.23
N GLU A 68 -21.50 -6.75 15.49
CA GLU A 68 -22.47 -7.47 14.67
C GLU A 68 -22.50 -6.93 13.23
N ARG A 69 -22.59 -5.61 13.10
CA ARG A 69 -22.73 -4.95 11.80
C ARG A 69 -21.46 -5.05 10.94
N TYR A 70 -20.29 -4.90 11.53
CA TYR A 70 -19.05 -4.71 10.79
C TYR A 70 -18.04 -5.83 10.94
N ALA A 71 -18.17 -6.73 11.92
CA ALA A 71 -17.31 -7.89 12.07
C ALA A 71 -18.01 -9.17 11.63
N LEU A 72 -19.20 -9.48 12.18
CA LEU A 72 -19.89 -10.74 11.88
C LEU A 72 -20.46 -10.80 10.45
N SER A 73 -20.56 -9.69 9.73
CA SER A 73 -20.95 -9.65 8.31
C SER A 73 -19.79 -9.94 7.35
N LEU A 74 -18.56 -10.07 7.84
CA LEU A 74 -17.38 -10.26 6.99
C LEU A 74 -17.29 -11.70 6.48
N THR A 75 -16.78 -11.83 5.25
CA THR A 75 -16.28 -13.08 4.68
C THR A 75 -14.73 -13.04 4.65
N PRO A 76 -14.02 -14.17 4.78
CA PRO A 76 -12.56 -14.17 4.78
C PRO A 76 -11.98 -13.74 3.42
N ASP A 77 -10.79 -13.16 3.43
CA ASP A 77 -9.99 -12.86 2.24
C ASP A 77 -8.71 -13.71 2.24
N ALA A 78 -8.75 -14.87 1.60
CA ALA A 78 -7.60 -15.78 1.54
C ALA A 78 -6.38 -15.17 0.84
N THR A 79 -6.59 -14.14 0.00
CA THR A 79 -5.51 -13.52 -0.79
C THR A 79 -4.54 -12.68 0.03
N VAL A 80 -4.87 -12.36 1.30
CA VAL A 80 -3.96 -11.62 2.19
C VAL A 80 -2.90 -12.53 2.83
N LEU A 81 -3.14 -13.85 2.95
CA LEU A 81 -2.24 -14.76 3.65
C LEU A 81 -0.89 -14.98 2.95
N PRO A 82 -0.82 -15.17 1.62
CA PRO A 82 0.46 -15.27 0.92
C PRO A 82 1.32 -14.02 1.05
N LEU A 83 0.69 -12.85 1.18
CA LEU A 83 1.39 -11.56 1.29
C LEU A 83 2.18 -11.42 2.60
N LEU A 84 1.84 -12.18 3.64
CA LEU A 84 2.64 -12.25 4.87
C LEU A 84 4.08 -12.74 4.67
N LYS A 85 4.36 -13.42 3.54
CA LYS A 85 5.69 -13.93 3.18
C LYS A 85 6.45 -12.97 2.25
N ARG A 86 5.79 -11.97 1.67
CA ARG A 86 6.35 -11.06 0.66
C ARG A 86 6.55 -9.67 1.26
N GLN A 87 7.80 -9.33 1.56
CA GLN A 87 8.20 -8.03 2.10
C GLN A 87 9.40 -7.52 1.29
N PRO A 88 9.17 -6.75 0.18
CA PRO A 88 10.23 -6.28 -0.73
C PRO A 88 11.33 -5.48 -0.02
N GLU A 89 10.96 -4.73 1.01
CA GLU A 89 11.85 -3.90 1.83
C GLU A 89 13.00 -4.68 2.51
N PHE A 90 12.85 -6.01 2.65
CA PHE A 90 13.88 -6.87 3.22
C PHE A 90 14.69 -7.65 2.14
N THR A 91 14.32 -7.51 0.87
CA THR A 91 14.91 -8.28 -0.23
C THR A 91 15.70 -7.43 -1.22
N LEU A 92 15.42 -6.11 -1.27
CA LEU A 92 16.11 -5.19 -2.18
C LEU A 92 17.30 -4.53 -1.51
N PRO A 93 18.40 -4.25 -2.25
CA PRO A 93 19.47 -3.37 -1.79
C PRO A 93 18.89 -1.98 -1.44
N PRO A 94 19.41 -1.30 -0.39
CA PRO A 94 18.84 -0.01 0.07
C PRO A 94 18.79 1.07 -1.03
N TRP A 95 19.79 1.14 -1.91
CA TRP A 95 19.80 2.13 -3.01
C TRP A 95 18.75 1.84 -4.08
N ASP A 96 18.48 0.58 -4.39
CA ASP A 96 17.41 0.21 -5.33
C ASP A 96 16.04 0.51 -4.74
N TYR A 97 15.87 0.25 -3.44
CA TYR A 97 14.68 0.61 -2.71
C TYR A 97 14.44 2.13 -2.68
N ILE A 98 15.49 2.93 -2.40
CA ILE A 98 15.40 4.40 -2.44
C ILE A 98 15.07 4.88 -3.86
N ALA A 99 15.70 4.32 -4.90
CA ALA A 99 15.44 4.70 -6.28
C ALA A 99 13.98 4.43 -6.72
N MET A 100 13.35 3.39 -6.18
CA MET A 100 11.92 3.13 -6.40
C MET A 100 11.01 4.16 -5.72
N LEU A 101 11.46 4.76 -4.62
CA LEU A 101 10.66 5.70 -3.82
C LEU A 101 10.83 7.15 -4.26
N VAL A 102 11.92 7.48 -4.99
CA VAL A 102 12.25 8.88 -5.36
C VAL A 102 12.62 8.93 -6.83
N ASP A 103 11.67 9.36 -7.65
CA ASP A 103 11.83 9.59 -9.08
C ASP A 103 11.46 11.04 -9.45
N ALA A 104 11.66 11.41 -10.71
CA ALA A 104 11.43 12.77 -11.20
C ALA A 104 9.93 13.15 -11.15
N GLU A 105 9.04 12.21 -11.40
CA GLU A 105 7.59 12.42 -11.36
C GLU A 105 7.12 12.69 -9.93
N ARG A 106 7.53 11.84 -8.98
CA ARG A 106 7.21 12.04 -7.56
C ARG A 106 7.77 13.35 -7.00
N LEU A 107 8.96 13.79 -7.46
CA LEU A 107 9.51 15.09 -7.10
C LEU A 107 8.68 16.25 -7.67
N ALA A 108 8.16 16.12 -8.90
CA ALA A 108 7.28 17.13 -9.50
C ALA A 108 5.93 17.20 -8.76
N ASP A 109 5.32 16.05 -8.46
CA ASP A 109 4.08 15.94 -7.68
C ASP A 109 4.25 16.52 -6.27
N GLY A 110 5.39 16.27 -5.63
CA GLY A 110 5.72 16.84 -4.32
C GLY A 110 5.81 18.36 -4.32
N ARG A 111 6.39 18.96 -5.37
CA ARG A 111 6.42 20.43 -5.52
C ARG A 111 5.01 21.00 -5.73
N ALA A 112 4.20 20.32 -6.55
CA ALA A 112 2.80 20.71 -6.77
C ALA A 112 1.98 20.58 -5.47
N ALA A 113 2.15 19.52 -4.71
CA ALA A 113 1.51 19.31 -3.41
C ALA A 113 1.95 20.37 -2.39
N ALA A 114 3.26 20.69 -2.33
CA ALA A 114 3.79 21.78 -1.48
C ALA A 114 3.14 23.12 -1.78
N GLY A 115 2.96 23.47 -3.05
CA GLY A 115 2.27 24.70 -3.45
C GLY A 115 0.79 24.69 -3.09
N ARG A 116 0.12 23.56 -3.31
CA ARG A 116 -1.33 23.43 -3.03
C ARG A 116 -1.65 23.55 -1.54
N TRP A 117 -0.82 22.96 -0.68
CA TRP A 117 -1.03 22.87 0.77
C TRP A 117 -0.07 23.76 1.58
N GLN A 118 0.40 24.84 0.97
CA GLN A 118 1.43 25.70 1.57
C GLN A 118 1.01 26.28 2.92
N ALA A 119 -0.23 26.74 3.04
CA ALA A 119 -0.73 27.39 4.25
C ALA A 119 -0.86 26.38 5.40
N GLU A 120 -1.48 25.24 5.13
CA GLU A 120 -1.67 24.16 6.11
C GLU A 120 -0.32 23.58 6.56
N LEU A 121 0.58 23.33 5.64
CA LEU A 121 1.93 22.85 5.94
C LEU A 121 2.72 23.83 6.79
N ALA A 122 2.63 25.13 6.52
CA ALA A 122 3.29 26.16 7.32
C ALA A 122 2.74 26.19 8.75
N GLN A 123 1.41 26.11 8.89
CA GLN A 123 0.74 26.08 10.20
C GLN A 123 1.11 24.79 10.98
N ILE A 124 1.04 23.63 10.33
CA ILE A 124 1.39 22.33 10.94
C ILE A 124 2.85 22.34 11.37
N ALA A 125 3.78 22.79 10.54
CA ALA A 125 5.20 22.85 10.87
C ALA A 125 5.45 23.78 12.06
N SER A 126 4.81 24.94 12.11
CA SER A 126 4.91 25.88 13.23
C SER A 126 4.42 25.26 14.56
N GLN A 127 3.31 24.53 14.54
CA GLN A 127 2.71 23.92 15.73
C GLN A 127 3.46 22.66 16.21
N SER A 128 3.97 21.87 15.26
CA SER A 128 4.60 20.60 15.57
C SER A 128 6.11 20.69 15.81
N GLY A 129 6.79 21.62 15.15
CA GLY A 129 8.24 21.69 15.04
C GLY A 129 8.81 20.75 13.97
N VAL A 130 7.98 20.00 13.26
CA VAL A 130 8.40 19.10 12.16
C VAL A 130 8.44 19.90 10.85
N PRO A 131 9.57 19.95 10.12
CA PRO A 131 9.66 20.71 8.89
C PRO A 131 8.69 20.21 7.81
N ALA A 132 8.03 21.16 7.10
CA ALA A 132 7.09 20.83 6.04
C ALA A 132 7.63 19.86 4.96
N PRO A 133 8.91 19.95 4.49
CA PRO A 133 9.46 18.99 3.55
C PRO A 133 9.51 17.54 4.09
N VAL A 134 9.64 17.36 5.41
CA VAL A 134 9.64 16.02 6.03
C VAL A 134 8.24 15.42 6.00
N ILE A 135 7.22 16.22 6.35
CA ILE A 135 5.81 15.80 6.32
C ILE A 135 5.42 15.42 4.88
N LEU A 136 5.80 16.26 3.90
CA LEU A 136 5.59 15.98 2.48
C LEU A 136 6.32 14.73 2.00
N GLY A 137 7.55 14.51 2.45
CA GLY A 137 8.33 13.32 2.10
C GLY A 137 7.64 12.03 2.56
N VAL A 138 7.11 11.99 3.78
CA VAL A 138 6.30 10.86 4.26
C VAL A 138 5.08 10.67 3.39
N TRP A 139 4.30 11.72 3.12
CA TRP A 139 3.11 11.62 2.28
C TRP A 139 3.41 11.12 0.87
N GLY A 140 4.51 11.59 0.27
CA GLY A 140 4.96 11.14 -1.04
C GLY A 140 5.34 9.66 -1.08
N VAL A 141 6.10 9.20 -0.08
CA VAL A 141 6.55 7.81 0.02
C VAL A 141 5.40 6.86 0.30
N GLU A 142 4.50 7.21 1.24
CA GLU A 142 3.45 6.32 1.72
C GLU A 142 2.30 6.13 0.73
N SER A 143 1.90 7.18 0.02
CA SER A 143 0.72 7.10 -0.86
C SER A 143 0.85 7.83 -2.19
N ASN A 144 2.05 8.26 -2.56
CA ASN A 144 2.25 9.12 -3.74
C ASN A 144 1.31 10.34 -3.70
N PHE A 145 1.36 11.10 -2.61
CA PHE A 145 0.51 12.27 -2.37
C PHE A 145 -0.99 11.98 -2.47
N GLY A 146 -1.41 10.81 -1.98
CA GLY A 146 -2.81 10.38 -1.94
C GLY A 146 -3.32 9.70 -3.21
N GLN A 147 -2.46 9.47 -4.20
CA GLN A 147 -2.84 8.74 -5.43
C GLN A 147 -3.00 7.24 -5.18
N ASN A 148 -2.37 6.70 -4.13
CA ASN A 148 -2.41 5.29 -3.78
C ASN A 148 -2.69 5.10 -2.28
N LEU A 149 -3.95 5.03 -1.91
CA LEU A 149 -4.39 4.82 -0.51
C LEU A 149 -4.57 3.34 -0.16
N GLY A 150 -4.40 2.45 -1.14
CA GLY A 150 -4.77 1.05 -1.04
C GLY A 150 -6.27 0.83 -1.33
N GLY A 151 -6.60 -0.34 -1.86
CA GLY A 151 -7.96 -0.64 -2.35
C GLY A 151 -8.66 -1.80 -1.64
N ARG A 152 -8.09 -2.34 -0.56
CA ARG A 152 -8.69 -3.49 0.14
C ARG A 152 -9.57 -3.02 1.30
N PRO A 153 -10.79 -3.57 1.44
CA PRO A 153 -11.62 -3.32 2.63
C PRO A 153 -10.85 -3.71 3.89
N LEU A 154 -10.49 -2.71 4.70
CA LEU A 154 -9.55 -2.85 5.81
C LEU A 154 -10.06 -3.84 6.86
N LEU A 155 -11.35 -3.73 7.22
CA LEU A 155 -11.97 -4.61 8.21
C LEU A 155 -11.91 -6.09 7.77
N ARG A 156 -12.11 -6.36 6.46
CA ARG A 156 -12.04 -7.72 5.92
C ARG A 156 -10.62 -8.28 5.99
N SER A 157 -9.63 -7.50 5.57
CA SER A 157 -8.23 -7.89 5.63
C SER A 157 -7.81 -8.19 7.07
N LEU A 158 -8.05 -7.25 7.99
CA LEU A 158 -7.68 -7.39 9.40
C LEU A 158 -8.45 -8.50 10.11
N GLY A 159 -9.76 -8.66 9.83
CA GLY A 159 -10.56 -9.77 10.34
C GLY A 159 -9.98 -11.13 9.93
N THR A 160 -9.59 -11.26 8.65
CA THR A 160 -8.97 -12.48 8.14
C THR A 160 -7.64 -12.76 8.84
N LEU A 161 -6.75 -11.77 8.92
CA LEU A 161 -5.44 -11.90 9.57
C LEU A 161 -5.53 -12.13 11.08
N SER A 162 -6.63 -11.70 11.71
CA SER A 162 -6.92 -11.94 13.13
C SER A 162 -7.26 -13.40 13.43
N CYS A 163 -7.81 -14.11 12.43
CA CYS A 163 -8.26 -15.50 12.57
C CYS A 163 -7.30 -16.52 11.94
N PHE A 164 -6.58 -16.11 10.89
CA PHE A 164 -5.71 -16.97 10.11
C PHE A 164 -4.31 -16.37 9.96
N GLY A 165 -3.33 -17.23 9.68
CA GLY A 165 -1.96 -16.78 9.44
C GLY A 165 -1.13 -16.59 10.70
N ARG A 166 -0.06 -15.80 10.58
CA ARG A 166 0.89 -15.51 11.66
C ARG A 166 0.58 -14.16 12.32
N ARG A 167 1.06 -13.94 13.55
CA ARG A 167 0.90 -12.67 14.28
C ARG A 167 -0.56 -12.30 14.55
N GLN A 168 -1.43 -13.28 14.77
CA GLN A 168 -2.86 -13.06 14.98
C GLN A 168 -3.15 -12.05 16.11
N GLU A 169 -2.42 -12.10 17.22
CA GLU A 169 -2.62 -11.18 18.34
C GLU A 169 -2.40 -9.72 17.94
N TYR A 170 -1.36 -9.45 17.14
CA TYR A 170 -1.12 -8.12 16.58
C TYR A 170 -2.31 -7.67 15.70
N PHE A 171 -2.75 -8.52 14.78
CA PHE A 171 -3.85 -8.18 13.87
C PHE A 171 -5.20 -8.06 14.61
N ARG A 172 -5.42 -8.80 15.69
CA ARG A 172 -6.60 -8.64 16.57
C ARG A 172 -6.64 -7.25 17.19
N SER A 173 -5.51 -6.74 17.65
CA SER A 173 -5.40 -5.38 18.19
C SER A 173 -5.68 -4.33 17.11
N GLU A 174 -5.16 -4.51 15.90
CA GLU A 174 -5.42 -3.59 14.78
C GLU A 174 -6.87 -3.68 14.30
N PHE A 175 -7.47 -4.87 14.26
CA PHE A 175 -8.87 -5.04 13.90
C PHE A 175 -9.81 -4.37 14.90
N ALA A 176 -9.56 -4.54 16.20
CA ALA A 176 -10.31 -3.85 17.24
C ALA A 176 -10.18 -2.33 17.12
N ALA A 177 -8.97 -1.82 16.84
CA ALA A 177 -8.73 -0.40 16.60
C ALA A 177 -9.51 0.11 15.37
N ALA A 178 -9.54 -0.65 14.27
CA ALA A 178 -10.29 -0.30 13.06
C ALA A 178 -11.80 -0.24 13.32
N LEU A 179 -12.35 -1.21 14.06
CA LEU A 179 -13.76 -1.18 14.48
C LEU A 179 -14.09 0.03 15.37
N ARG A 180 -13.13 0.45 16.22
CA ARG A 180 -13.30 1.64 17.05
C ARG A 180 -13.32 2.93 16.23
N ILE A 181 -12.48 3.06 15.20
CA ILE A 181 -12.48 4.19 14.26
C ILE A 181 -13.87 4.35 13.63
N VAL A 182 -14.45 3.23 13.18
CA VAL A 182 -15.81 3.22 12.59
C VAL A 182 -16.86 3.55 13.65
N GLN A 183 -16.77 2.98 14.84
CA GLN A 183 -17.72 3.21 15.95
C GLN A 183 -17.73 4.66 16.40
N GLU A 184 -16.56 5.31 16.46
CA GLU A 184 -16.41 6.71 16.83
C GLU A 184 -16.81 7.68 15.69
N GLY A 185 -17.15 7.15 14.52
CA GLY A 185 -17.64 7.93 13.37
C GLY A 185 -16.58 8.74 12.63
N HIS A 186 -15.29 8.43 12.86
CA HIS A 186 -14.21 9.14 12.19
C HIS A 186 -14.14 8.83 10.69
N ILE A 187 -14.24 7.57 10.33
CA ILE A 187 -14.24 7.10 8.94
C ILE A 187 -15.34 6.06 8.76
N ALA A 188 -16.17 6.20 7.74
CA ALA A 188 -17.20 5.22 7.44
C ALA A 188 -16.59 3.87 7.02
N ALA A 189 -17.24 2.76 7.38
CA ALA A 189 -16.69 1.42 7.14
C ALA A 189 -16.44 1.10 5.67
N ASP A 190 -17.28 1.59 4.76
CA ASP A 190 -17.17 1.45 3.31
C ASP A 190 -16.07 2.35 2.71
N ARG A 191 -15.67 3.41 3.42
CA ARG A 191 -14.54 4.27 3.06
C ARG A 191 -13.22 3.77 3.61
N LEU A 192 -13.23 2.92 4.65
CA LEU A 192 -12.02 2.43 5.32
C LEU A 192 -11.35 1.33 4.49
N ASN A 193 -10.64 1.77 3.45
CA ASN A 193 -9.83 0.93 2.57
C ASN A 193 -8.34 1.18 2.81
N GLY A 194 -7.50 0.20 2.50
CA GLY A 194 -6.07 0.33 2.72
C GLY A 194 -5.26 -0.83 2.13
N SER A 195 -4.09 -1.06 2.72
CA SER A 195 -3.21 -2.16 2.39
C SER A 195 -3.76 -3.51 2.88
N TRP A 196 -3.19 -4.59 2.37
CA TRP A 196 -3.52 -5.95 2.83
C TRP A 196 -3.23 -6.17 4.33
N ALA A 197 -2.27 -5.44 4.89
CA ALA A 197 -1.83 -5.58 6.28
C ALA A 197 -2.52 -4.59 7.25
N GLY A 198 -3.37 -3.70 6.74
CA GLY A 198 -4.15 -2.80 7.57
C GLY A 198 -3.63 -1.36 7.66
N ALA A 199 -2.60 -0.98 6.91
CA ALA A 199 -2.20 0.41 6.77
C ALA A 199 -3.19 1.14 5.85
N PHE A 200 -3.56 2.39 6.17
CA PHE A 200 -4.58 3.12 5.45
C PHE A 200 -4.37 4.64 5.43
N GLY A 201 -5.06 5.28 4.51
CA GLY A 201 -5.09 6.72 4.35
C GLY A 201 -3.84 7.30 3.70
N HIS A 202 -3.81 8.61 3.61
CA HIS A 202 -2.75 9.37 2.94
C HIS A 202 -1.34 9.07 3.46
N THR A 203 -1.19 8.71 4.73
CA THR A 203 0.09 8.46 5.39
C THR A 203 0.22 7.03 5.94
N GLN A 204 -0.61 6.13 5.44
CA GLN A 204 -0.53 4.69 5.67
C GLN A 204 -0.39 4.31 7.16
N PHE A 205 -1.22 4.94 8.02
CA PHE A 205 -1.25 4.60 9.43
C PHE A 205 -1.90 3.23 9.67
N MET A 206 -1.36 2.50 10.64
CA MET A 206 -2.08 1.39 11.23
C MET A 206 -3.23 1.92 12.11
N PRO A 207 -4.36 1.19 12.25
CA PRO A 207 -5.49 1.63 13.06
C PRO A 207 -5.13 2.03 14.49
N SER A 208 -4.24 1.29 15.15
CA SER A 208 -3.76 1.64 16.48
C SER A 208 -2.95 2.94 16.49
N THR A 209 -2.19 3.22 15.43
CA THR A 209 -1.46 4.49 15.27
C THR A 209 -2.42 5.65 15.06
N PHE A 210 -3.47 5.44 14.26
CA PHE A 210 -4.55 6.41 14.10
C PHE A 210 -5.15 6.81 15.46
N LEU A 211 -5.56 5.85 16.28
CA LEU A 211 -6.14 6.14 17.59
C LEU A 211 -5.23 6.94 18.50
N ARG A 212 -3.91 6.75 18.42
CA ARG A 212 -2.91 7.46 19.23
C ARG A 212 -2.53 8.83 18.69
N SER A 213 -2.50 8.98 17.35
CA SER A 213 -1.80 10.11 16.71
C SER A 213 -2.64 10.92 15.74
N ALA A 214 -3.82 10.44 15.34
CA ALA A 214 -4.66 11.20 14.41
C ALA A 214 -5.18 12.50 15.02
N VAL A 215 -5.21 13.55 14.20
CA VAL A 215 -5.61 14.93 14.54
C VAL A 215 -6.78 15.32 13.66
N ASP A 216 -7.76 15.97 14.24
CA ASP A 216 -8.77 16.77 13.56
C ASP A 216 -8.15 18.18 13.40
N PHE A 217 -7.61 18.46 12.22
CA PHE A 217 -6.91 19.73 11.96
C PHE A 217 -7.82 20.79 11.36
N ASP A 218 -8.79 20.39 10.55
CA ASP A 218 -9.75 21.28 9.94
C ASP A 218 -10.94 21.62 10.86
N GLY A 219 -11.08 20.92 11.99
CA GLY A 219 -12.05 21.21 13.04
C GLY A 219 -13.47 20.75 12.72
N ASP A 220 -13.64 19.77 11.83
CA ASP A 220 -14.96 19.23 11.46
C ASP A 220 -15.53 18.23 12.48
N GLY A 221 -14.78 17.90 13.54
CA GLY A 221 -15.14 16.95 14.58
C GLY A 221 -14.72 15.51 14.26
N ARG A 222 -14.03 15.27 13.16
CA ARG A 222 -13.55 13.98 12.71
C ARG A 222 -12.04 14.01 12.56
N ARG A 223 -11.42 12.85 12.65
CA ARG A 223 -10.02 12.65 12.31
C ARG A 223 -10.01 11.80 11.04
N ASP A 224 -9.86 12.41 9.88
CA ASP A 224 -10.05 11.72 8.61
C ASP A 224 -8.76 11.65 7.78
N LEU A 225 -8.08 10.50 7.80
CA LEU A 225 -6.89 10.27 6.99
C LEU A 225 -7.19 9.80 5.57
N MET A 226 -8.48 9.60 5.22
CA MET A 226 -8.89 9.14 3.91
C MET A 226 -9.28 10.29 3.00
N ASP A 227 -10.08 11.24 3.50
CA ASP A 227 -10.69 12.29 2.70
C ASP A 227 -10.18 13.70 3.10
N SER A 228 -9.54 13.88 4.29
CA SER A 228 -8.93 15.14 4.73
C SER A 228 -7.40 15.10 4.65
N VAL A 229 -6.84 15.77 3.64
CA VAL A 229 -5.38 15.95 3.52
C VAL A 229 -4.79 16.73 4.71
N PRO A 230 -5.41 17.84 5.19
CA PRO A 230 -4.92 18.56 6.35
C PRO A 230 -4.81 17.69 7.61
N ASP A 231 -5.81 16.83 7.88
CA ASP A 231 -5.77 15.90 9.00
C ASP A 231 -4.63 14.90 8.87
N ALA A 232 -4.44 14.36 7.66
CA ALA A 232 -3.38 13.40 7.39
C ALA A 232 -1.98 14.00 7.62
N LEU A 233 -1.75 15.23 7.11
CA LEU A 233 -0.47 15.93 7.28
C LEU A 233 -0.21 16.29 8.75
N ALA A 234 -1.22 16.80 9.46
CA ALA A 234 -1.12 17.13 10.88
C ALA A 234 -0.91 15.88 11.75
N SER A 235 -1.60 14.79 11.41
CA SER A 235 -1.43 13.50 12.07
C SER A 235 -0.02 12.95 11.89
N THR A 236 0.54 13.07 10.70
CA THR A 236 1.93 12.68 10.40
C THR A 236 2.92 13.49 11.22
N ALA A 237 2.75 14.81 11.28
CA ALA A 237 3.60 15.68 12.08
C ALA A 237 3.52 15.33 13.57
N ARG A 238 2.32 15.07 14.09
CA ARG A 238 2.11 14.63 15.48
C ARG A 238 2.77 13.29 15.76
N PHE A 239 2.63 12.34 14.84
CA PHE A 239 3.27 11.02 14.97
C PHE A 239 4.80 11.16 15.06
N LEU A 240 5.42 11.91 14.15
CA LEU A 240 6.86 12.15 14.13
C LEU A 240 7.34 12.87 15.43
N LYS A 241 6.63 13.91 15.86
CA LYS A 241 6.92 14.61 17.11
C LYS A 241 6.86 13.67 18.31
N ASN A 242 5.83 12.83 18.40
CA ASN A 242 5.67 11.86 19.50
C ASN A 242 6.75 10.77 19.46
N ALA A 243 7.31 10.47 18.29
CA ALA A 243 8.43 9.56 18.13
C ALA A 243 9.81 10.20 18.41
N GLY A 244 9.86 11.47 18.78
CA GLY A 244 11.10 12.18 19.17
C GLY A 244 11.75 12.97 18.03
N TRP A 245 11.04 13.24 16.98
CA TRP A 245 11.56 14.12 15.92
C TRP A 245 11.86 15.51 16.45
#